data_bf8195946c397a88fa74f8ef36df2125
#
_entry.id   bf8195946c397a88fa74f8ef36df2125
#
_cell.length_a   1.000
_cell.length_b   1.000
_cell.length_c   1.000
_cell.angle_alpha   90.00
_cell.angle_beta   90.00
_cell.angle_gamma   90.00
#
_symmetry.space_group_name_H-M   'P 1'
#
loop_
_entity.id
_entity.type
_entity.pdbx_description
1 polymer ?
#
loop_
_entity_poly.entity_id
_entity_poly.type
_entity_poly.pdbx_seq_one_letter_code
_entity_poly.pdbx_strand_id
1 'polypeptide(L)'
;QELMGFFSSLGIMTTSEEDRLYPRSLRAESVRDALLNVCDRLGITLICGAYVASAHKASEGWALQIDRPARALKAKKHDDRKSELRSLRKALADVPRKNVALQAHAVIIATGGNPTGIADTFRLPLTSLRPILCPVSATVFGDRAALKTLDGLRVRARLTLARNHNELWHEDGEVLFRTFGISGVAVFN
;
A
#
# COMPACT_ATOMS: atom_id res chain seq x y z
N GLN A 1 0.26 -9.54 -21.10
CA GLN A 1 0.92 -10.87 -21.21
C GLN A 1 2.24 -10.96 -20.43
N GLU A 2 3.13 -9.96 -20.51
CA GLU A 2 4.44 -9.95 -19.85
C GLU A 2 4.36 -10.05 -18.32
N LEU A 3 3.46 -9.29 -17.69
CA LEU A 3 3.27 -9.31 -16.23
C LEU A 3 2.82 -10.69 -15.72
N MET A 4 1.93 -11.36 -16.46
CA MET A 4 1.50 -12.73 -16.13
C MET A 4 2.63 -13.72 -16.27
N GLY A 5 3.43 -13.62 -17.35
CA GLY A 5 4.63 -14.44 -17.54
C GLY A 5 5.63 -14.27 -16.40
N PHE A 6 5.85 -13.03 -15.96
CA PHE A 6 6.71 -12.74 -14.82
C PHE A 6 6.22 -13.44 -13.54
N PHE A 7 4.97 -13.26 -13.13
CA PHE A 7 4.46 -13.91 -11.92
C PHE A 7 4.40 -15.44 -12.03
N SER A 8 4.10 -15.97 -13.21
CA SER A 8 4.14 -17.41 -13.48
C SER A 8 5.57 -17.96 -13.31
N SER A 9 6.60 -17.24 -13.77
CA SER A 9 8.01 -17.63 -13.58
C SER A 9 8.44 -17.65 -12.11
N LEU A 10 7.72 -16.93 -11.25
CA LEU A 10 7.90 -16.96 -9.80
C LEU A 10 7.11 -18.08 -9.10
N GLY A 11 6.43 -18.94 -9.87
CA GLY A 11 5.59 -20.02 -9.34
C GLY A 11 4.23 -19.56 -8.83
N ILE A 12 3.80 -18.34 -9.13
CA ILE A 12 2.48 -17.84 -8.74
C ILE A 12 1.46 -18.29 -9.79
N MET A 13 0.60 -19.23 -9.41
CA MET A 13 -0.59 -19.55 -10.17
C MET A 13 -1.66 -18.49 -9.95
N THR A 14 -2.31 -18.06 -11.04
CA THR A 14 -3.34 -17.03 -11.01
C THR A 14 -4.73 -17.61 -11.27
N THR A 15 -5.75 -16.89 -10.80
CA THR A 15 -7.16 -17.09 -11.13
C THR A 15 -7.76 -15.75 -11.54
N SER A 16 -8.80 -15.78 -12.36
CA SER A 16 -9.52 -14.57 -12.78
C SER A 16 -10.88 -14.51 -12.11
N GLU A 17 -11.22 -13.35 -11.56
CA GLU A 17 -12.56 -12.99 -11.09
C GLU A 17 -12.90 -11.61 -11.63
N GLU A 18 -14.00 -11.47 -12.38
CA GLU A 18 -14.49 -10.20 -12.90
C GLU A 18 -13.37 -9.39 -13.61
N ASP A 19 -12.70 -10.03 -14.57
CA ASP A 19 -11.58 -9.45 -15.34
C ASP A 19 -10.36 -9.01 -14.51
N ARG A 20 -10.31 -9.36 -13.22
CA ARG A 20 -9.17 -9.10 -12.34
C ARG A 20 -8.41 -10.38 -12.08
N LEU A 21 -7.08 -10.27 -12.06
CA LEU A 21 -6.19 -11.39 -11.78
C LEU A 21 -5.81 -11.40 -10.30
N TYR A 22 -6.00 -12.56 -9.68
CA TYR A 22 -5.60 -12.82 -8.31
C TYR A 22 -4.64 -13.99 -8.25
N PRO A 23 -3.76 -14.08 -7.23
CA PRO A 23 -3.10 -15.34 -6.95
C PRO A 23 -4.15 -16.39 -6.58
N ARG A 24 -4.00 -17.63 -7.03
CA ARG A 24 -4.97 -18.70 -6.75
C ARG A 24 -5.22 -18.94 -5.26
N SER A 25 -4.27 -18.56 -4.41
CA SER A 25 -4.41 -18.57 -2.95
C SER A 25 -5.36 -17.48 -2.42
N LEU A 26 -5.76 -16.50 -3.23
CA LEU A 26 -6.50 -15.28 -2.88
C LEU A 26 -5.82 -14.47 -1.75
N ARG A 27 -4.52 -14.66 -1.53
CA ARG A 27 -3.75 -14.03 -0.46
C ARG A 27 -2.63 -13.17 -1.04
N ALA A 28 -2.62 -11.89 -0.70
CA ALA A 28 -1.56 -10.97 -1.11
C ALA A 28 -0.18 -11.39 -0.59
N GLU A 29 -0.15 -12.09 0.56
CA GLU A 29 1.07 -12.63 1.15
C GLU A 29 1.81 -13.58 0.20
N SER A 30 1.10 -14.39 -0.59
CA SER A 30 1.71 -15.30 -1.55
C SER A 30 2.54 -14.57 -2.61
N VAL A 31 2.06 -13.41 -3.07
CA VAL A 31 2.79 -12.57 -4.02
C VAL A 31 4.02 -11.97 -3.36
N ARG A 32 3.84 -11.39 -2.15
CA ARG A 32 4.95 -10.82 -1.37
C ARG A 32 6.04 -11.85 -1.13
N ASP A 33 5.67 -13.04 -0.66
CA ASP A 33 6.63 -14.07 -0.26
C ASP A 33 7.39 -14.63 -1.47
N ALA A 34 6.72 -14.78 -2.61
CA ALA A 34 7.40 -15.16 -3.86
C ALA A 34 8.43 -14.10 -4.30
N LEU A 35 8.09 -12.81 -4.22
CA LEU A 35 9.02 -11.72 -4.53
C LEU A 35 10.20 -11.67 -3.54
N LEU A 36 9.95 -11.85 -2.23
CA LEU A 36 11.01 -11.90 -1.23
C LEU A 36 11.97 -13.07 -1.46
N ASN A 37 11.45 -14.24 -1.80
CA ASN A 37 12.27 -15.42 -2.15
C ASN A 37 13.17 -15.16 -3.37
N VAL A 38 12.68 -14.41 -4.36
CA VAL A 38 13.50 -14.03 -5.52
C VAL A 38 14.58 -13.03 -5.11
N CYS A 39 14.26 -12.04 -4.27
CA CYS A 39 15.25 -11.11 -3.75
C CYS A 39 16.39 -11.85 -3.02
N ASP A 40 16.03 -12.80 -2.17
CA ASP A 40 17.01 -13.63 -1.44
C ASP A 40 17.89 -14.45 -2.38
N ARG A 41 17.27 -15.14 -3.34
CA ARG A 41 17.99 -15.98 -4.34
C ARG A 41 18.94 -15.16 -5.21
N LEU A 42 18.58 -13.91 -5.51
CA LEU A 42 19.40 -12.98 -6.32
C LEU A 42 20.41 -12.20 -5.48
N GLY A 43 20.49 -12.41 -4.17
CA GLY A 43 21.38 -11.68 -3.27
C GLY A 43 21.01 -10.20 -3.10
N ILE A 44 19.76 -9.82 -3.33
CA ILE A 44 19.30 -8.43 -3.18
C ILE A 44 19.19 -8.09 -1.69
N THR A 45 19.91 -7.06 -1.27
CA THR A 45 19.87 -6.57 0.12
C THR A 45 18.60 -5.76 0.37
N LEU A 46 17.75 -6.23 1.29
CA LEU A 46 16.56 -5.51 1.73
C LEU A 46 16.85 -4.80 3.07
N ILE A 47 16.65 -3.47 3.09
CA ILE A 47 16.86 -2.64 4.29
C ILE A 47 15.50 -2.09 4.73
N CYS A 48 14.79 -2.85 5.55
CA CYS A 48 13.47 -2.47 6.04
C CYS A 48 13.54 -1.38 7.12
N GLY A 49 12.52 -0.52 7.16
CA GLY A 49 12.42 0.59 8.12
C GLY A 49 13.44 1.70 7.89
N ALA A 50 14.11 1.70 6.75
CA ALA A 50 15.04 2.75 6.33
C ALA A 50 14.36 3.79 5.45
N TYR A 51 14.94 4.98 5.41
CA TYR A 51 14.57 6.01 4.44
C TYR A 51 15.83 6.74 3.93
N VAL A 52 15.72 7.32 2.74
CA VAL A 52 16.79 8.14 2.16
C VAL A 52 16.69 9.53 2.76
N ALA A 53 17.65 9.90 3.60
CA ALA A 53 17.69 11.21 4.27
C ALA A 53 18.19 12.32 3.34
N SER A 54 19.15 12.00 2.46
CA SER A 54 19.59 12.91 1.40
C SER A 54 20.11 12.13 0.19
N ALA A 55 20.06 12.76 -0.97
CA ALA A 55 20.55 12.24 -2.23
C ALA A 55 21.25 13.33 -3.02
N HIS A 56 22.44 13.05 -3.52
CA HIS A 56 23.20 13.97 -4.35
C HIS A 56 23.77 13.24 -5.57
N LYS A 57 23.77 13.91 -6.70
CA LYS A 57 24.45 13.40 -7.89
C LYS A 57 25.97 13.40 -7.65
N ALA A 58 26.61 12.27 -7.88
CA ALA A 58 28.06 12.09 -7.85
C ALA A 58 28.61 12.02 -9.29
N SER A 59 29.94 11.96 -9.43
CA SER A 59 30.58 11.78 -10.73
C SER A 59 30.11 10.53 -11.46
N GLU A 60 29.91 9.45 -10.71
CA GLU A 60 29.42 8.17 -11.23
C GLU A 60 28.20 7.71 -10.41
N GLY A 61 27.00 8.25 -10.76
CA GLY A 61 25.75 7.84 -10.14
C GLY A 61 25.29 8.75 -8.99
N TRP A 62 25.00 8.19 -7.83
CA TRP A 62 24.36 8.84 -6.70
C TRP A 62 25.06 8.54 -5.39
N ALA A 63 25.25 9.57 -4.57
CA ALA A 63 25.63 9.46 -3.16
C ALA A 63 24.37 9.64 -2.29
N LEU A 64 24.05 8.65 -1.48
CA LEU A 64 22.86 8.62 -0.65
C LEU A 64 23.24 8.57 0.82
N GLN A 65 22.49 9.26 1.67
CA GLN A 65 22.50 9.06 3.11
C GLN A 65 21.26 8.29 3.49
N ILE A 66 21.43 7.11 4.04
CA ILE A 66 20.36 6.22 4.46
C ILE A 66 20.25 6.24 5.97
N ASP A 67 19.12 6.70 6.47
CA ASP A 67 18.79 6.55 7.89
C ASP A 67 18.05 5.22 8.08
N ARG A 68 18.59 4.32 8.88
CA ARG A 68 18.06 2.98 9.11
C ARG A 68 18.12 2.56 10.58
N PRO A 69 17.31 1.58 10.99
CA PRO A 69 17.47 0.97 12.31
C PRO A 69 18.90 0.47 12.52
N ALA A 70 19.44 0.74 13.70
CA ALA A 70 20.81 0.31 14.08
C ALA A 70 20.89 -1.21 14.26
N ARG A 71 19.76 -1.87 14.50
CA ARG A 71 19.64 -3.33 14.66
C ARG A 71 18.37 -3.84 13.97
N ALA A 72 18.34 -5.13 13.66
CA ALA A 72 17.15 -5.77 13.13
C ALA A 72 15.98 -5.69 14.12
N LEU A 73 14.79 -5.41 13.61
CA LEU A 73 13.56 -5.42 14.38
C LEU A 73 13.06 -6.86 14.49
N LYS A 74 12.80 -7.31 15.72
CA LYS A 74 12.11 -8.56 15.97
C LYS A 74 10.63 -8.25 16.23
N ALA A 75 9.75 -8.74 15.38
CA ALA A 75 8.32 -8.72 15.64
C ALA A 75 8.01 -9.61 16.85
N LYS A 76 7.20 -9.11 17.78
CA LYS A 76 6.54 -9.99 18.74
C LYS A 76 5.38 -10.65 18.02
N LYS A 77 5.29 -11.98 18.07
CA LYS A 77 4.12 -12.70 17.59
C LYS A 77 2.90 -12.32 18.43
N HIS A 78 1.82 -11.99 17.78
CA HIS A 78 0.52 -11.72 18.36
C HIS A 78 -0.52 -12.60 17.68
N ASP A 79 -1.62 -12.88 18.36
CA ASP A 79 -2.70 -13.69 17.81
C ASP A 79 -3.46 -12.99 16.69
N ASP A 80 -3.38 -11.65 16.64
CA ASP A 80 -3.96 -10.85 15.57
C ASP A 80 -2.93 -9.93 14.89
N ARG A 81 -3.14 -9.76 13.58
CA ARG A 81 -2.28 -8.93 12.71
C ARG A 81 -2.25 -7.45 13.12
N LYS A 82 -3.34 -6.93 13.69
CA LYS A 82 -3.44 -5.50 14.07
C LYS A 82 -2.53 -5.20 15.26
N SER A 83 -2.50 -6.09 16.24
CA SER A 83 -1.62 -6.00 17.41
C SER A 83 -0.16 -6.20 17.01
N GLU A 84 0.13 -7.13 16.12
CA GLU A 84 1.47 -7.32 15.57
C GLU A 84 2.00 -6.06 14.86
N LEU A 85 1.19 -5.45 13.97
CA LEU A 85 1.55 -4.21 13.29
C LEU A 85 1.75 -3.04 14.25
N ARG A 86 0.93 -2.92 15.31
CA ARG A 86 1.09 -1.90 16.34
C ARG A 86 2.41 -2.09 17.09
N SER A 87 2.73 -3.33 17.46
CA SER A 87 3.98 -3.69 18.12
C SER A 87 5.20 -3.37 17.26
N LEU A 88 5.14 -3.71 15.96
CA LEU A 88 6.20 -3.39 14.99
C LEU A 88 6.39 -1.88 14.82
N ARG A 89 5.31 -1.12 14.70
CA ARG A 89 5.38 0.35 14.60
C ARG A 89 6.03 0.97 15.83
N LYS A 90 5.65 0.50 17.01
CA LYS A 90 6.28 0.95 18.25
C LYS A 90 7.77 0.59 18.29
N ALA A 91 8.12 -0.65 18.00
CA ALA A 91 9.53 -1.09 17.95
C ALA A 91 10.35 -0.29 16.92
N LEU A 92 9.75 0.09 15.78
CA LEU A 92 10.41 0.91 14.77
C LEU A 92 10.62 2.36 15.25
N ALA A 93 9.69 2.91 16.04
CA ALA A 93 9.81 4.25 16.60
C ALA A 93 10.88 4.32 17.71
N ASP A 94 10.99 3.26 18.51
CA ASP A 94 11.87 3.20 19.69
C ASP A 94 13.30 2.71 19.36
N VAL A 95 13.53 2.15 18.15
CA VAL A 95 14.83 1.61 17.78
C VAL A 95 15.85 2.73 17.52
N PRO A 96 17.07 2.65 18.10
CA PRO A 96 18.14 3.56 17.73
C PRO A 96 18.39 3.52 16.21
N ARG A 97 18.61 4.69 15.64
CA ARG A 97 18.86 4.83 14.21
C ARG A 97 20.31 5.14 13.93
N LYS A 98 20.77 4.78 12.76
CA LYS A 98 22.11 5.12 12.28
C LYS A 98 22.06 5.61 10.84
N ASN A 99 22.90 6.59 10.55
CA ASN A 99 23.12 7.09 9.21
C ASN A 99 24.22 6.28 8.52
N VAL A 100 23.95 5.85 7.29
CA VAL A 100 24.89 5.07 6.49
C VAL A 100 24.99 5.70 5.11
N ALA A 101 26.21 5.98 4.67
CA ALA A 101 26.46 6.41 3.31
C ALA A 101 26.38 5.22 2.36
N LEU A 102 25.73 5.42 1.21
CA LEU A 102 25.62 4.45 0.13
C LEU A 102 25.91 5.13 -1.19
N GLN A 103 26.66 4.47 -2.05
CA GLN A 103 26.81 4.86 -3.44
C GLN A 103 26.05 3.91 -4.35
N ALA A 104 25.39 4.45 -5.37
CA ALA A 104 24.61 3.68 -6.34
C ALA A 104 24.79 4.26 -7.74
N HIS A 105 24.98 3.40 -8.75
CA HIS A 105 25.04 3.84 -10.15
C HIS A 105 23.70 4.41 -10.62
N ALA A 106 22.59 3.83 -10.18
CA ALA A 106 21.24 4.26 -10.49
C ALA A 106 20.32 4.11 -9.27
N VAL A 107 19.27 4.90 -9.24
CA VAL A 107 18.21 4.84 -8.20
C VAL A 107 16.86 4.73 -8.87
N ILE A 108 16.06 3.77 -8.44
CA ILE A 108 14.67 3.61 -8.85
C ILE A 108 13.79 4.04 -7.70
N ILE A 109 12.95 5.05 -7.92
CA ILE A 109 11.98 5.55 -6.95
C ILE A 109 10.65 4.84 -7.19
N ALA A 110 10.26 3.96 -6.28
CA ALA A 110 9.04 3.16 -6.37
C ALA A 110 8.30 3.14 -5.02
N THR A 111 8.22 4.30 -4.36
CA THR A 111 7.75 4.42 -2.97
C THR A 111 6.24 4.28 -2.81
N GLY A 112 5.46 4.41 -3.89
CA GLY A 112 4.00 4.48 -3.81
C GLY A 112 3.50 5.65 -2.95
N GLY A 113 2.19 5.70 -2.71
CA GLY A 113 1.59 6.68 -1.82
C GLY A 113 1.91 8.14 -2.18
N ASN A 114 2.21 8.96 -1.15
CA ASN A 114 2.59 10.35 -1.34
C ASN A 114 4.10 10.47 -1.60
N PRO A 115 4.53 10.86 -2.82
CA PRO A 115 5.94 10.94 -3.19
C PRO A 115 6.62 12.25 -2.77
N THR A 116 5.95 13.20 -2.12
CA THR A 116 6.48 14.56 -1.87
C THR A 116 7.85 14.51 -1.18
N GLY A 117 7.96 13.80 -0.07
CA GLY A 117 9.23 13.77 0.69
C GLY A 117 10.40 13.17 -0.08
N ILE A 118 10.16 12.13 -0.90
CA ILE A 118 11.24 11.55 -1.72
C ILE A 118 11.58 12.45 -2.91
N ALA A 119 10.59 13.12 -3.50
CA ALA A 119 10.82 14.07 -4.57
C ALA A 119 11.66 15.27 -4.10
N ASP A 120 11.38 15.81 -2.92
CA ASP A 120 12.18 16.87 -2.31
C ASP A 120 13.63 16.40 -2.07
N THR A 121 13.80 15.18 -1.55
CA THR A 121 15.12 14.58 -1.31
C THR A 121 15.95 14.49 -2.59
N PHE A 122 15.33 14.15 -3.71
CA PHE A 122 15.98 14.02 -5.02
C PHE A 122 15.86 15.28 -5.89
N ARG A 123 15.22 16.35 -5.40
CA ARG A 123 14.94 17.60 -6.11
C ARG A 123 14.22 17.38 -7.43
N LEU A 124 13.21 16.52 -7.41
CA LEU A 124 12.41 16.19 -8.58
C LEU A 124 11.16 17.08 -8.64
N PRO A 125 10.78 17.56 -9.83
CA PRO A 125 9.52 18.28 -9.98
C PRO A 125 8.34 17.32 -9.78
N LEU A 126 7.31 17.78 -9.08
CA LEU A 126 6.05 17.07 -8.91
C LEU A 126 4.89 17.82 -9.52
N THR A 127 3.99 17.09 -10.15
CA THR A 127 2.66 17.61 -10.46
C THR A 127 1.80 17.66 -9.21
N SER A 128 0.78 18.53 -9.20
CA SER A 128 -0.15 18.62 -8.08
C SER A 128 -0.82 17.27 -7.82
N LEU A 129 -0.71 16.79 -6.58
CA LEU A 129 -1.37 15.57 -6.15
C LEU A 129 -2.85 15.84 -5.96
N ARG A 130 -3.69 15.03 -6.60
CA ARG A 130 -5.15 15.06 -6.42
C ARG A 130 -5.62 13.70 -5.95
N PRO A 131 -6.45 13.63 -4.89
CA PRO A 131 -7.08 12.36 -4.52
C PRO A 131 -8.05 11.95 -5.65
N ILE A 132 -7.98 10.70 -6.08
CA ILE A 132 -8.84 10.13 -7.13
C ILE A 132 -9.76 9.08 -6.52
N LEU A 133 -9.19 8.15 -5.75
CA LEU A 133 -9.95 7.10 -5.10
C LEU A 133 -10.22 7.50 -3.65
N CYS A 134 -11.38 8.09 -3.39
CA CYS A 134 -11.76 8.58 -2.08
C CYS A 134 -13.01 7.87 -1.56
N PRO A 135 -13.03 7.46 -0.28
CA PRO A 135 -14.26 7.06 0.36
C PRO A 135 -15.24 8.23 0.48
N VAL A 136 -16.51 7.93 0.48
CA VAL A 136 -17.59 8.92 0.62
C VAL A 136 -18.04 8.97 2.07
N SER A 137 -18.09 10.18 2.64
CA SER A 137 -18.71 10.39 3.96
C SER A 137 -20.23 10.30 3.83
N ALA A 138 -20.85 9.49 4.69
CA ALA A 138 -22.28 9.26 4.64
C ALA A 138 -22.88 9.16 6.04
N THR A 139 -24.21 9.25 6.11
CA THR A 139 -25.02 8.96 7.30
C THR A 139 -26.16 8.02 6.89
N VAL A 140 -26.65 7.20 7.81
CA VAL A 140 -27.84 6.37 7.61
C VAL A 140 -29.03 7.11 8.22
N PHE A 141 -29.97 7.58 7.39
CA PHE A 141 -31.11 8.39 7.82
C PHE A 141 -30.71 9.58 8.73
N GLY A 142 -29.58 10.23 8.44
CA GLY A 142 -29.05 11.33 9.25
C GLY A 142 -28.25 10.91 10.49
N ASP A 143 -28.21 9.61 10.81
CA ASP A 143 -27.46 9.08 11.96
C ASP A 143 -26.13 8.43 11.53
N ARG A 144 -25.05 8.82 12.19
CA ARG A 144 -23.73 8.21 12.04
C ARG A 144 -23.53 6.98 12.94
N ALA A 145 -24.32 6.81 13.98
CA ALA A 145 -24.13 5.73 14.93
C ALA A 145 -24.36 4.36 14.26
N ALA A 146 -25.31 4.28 13.33
CA ALA A 146 -25.59 3.07 12.57
C ALA A 146 -24.38 2.57 11.76
N LEU A 147 -23.55 3.48 11.22
CA LEU A 147 -22.34 3.11 10.48
C LEU A 147 -21.26 2.46 11.34
N LYS A 148 -21.22 2.77 12.65
CA LYS A 148 -20.24 2.16 13.56
C LYS A 148 -20.48 0.67 13.74
N THR A 149 -21.73 0.22 13.72
CA THR A 149 -22.08 -1.20 13.83
C THR A 149 -21.75 -1.98 12.56
N LEU A 150 -21.65 -1.29 11.43
CA LEU A 150 -21.35 -1.87 10.13
C LEU A 150 -19.85 -1.76 9.77
N ASP A 151 -19.01 -1.11 10.59
CA ASP A 151 -17.62 -0.87 10.24
C ASP A 151 -16.86 -2.15 9.93
N GLY A 152 -16.26 -2.17 8.73
CA GLY A 152 -15.53 -3.34 8.21
C GLY A 152 -16.38 -4.35 7.44
N LEU A 153 -17.72 -4.22 7.46
CA LEU A 153 -18.59 -5.09 6.67
C LEU A 153 -18.40 -4.81 5.17
N ARG A 154 -18.22 -5.88 4.41
CA ARG A 154 -18.13 -5.86 2.95
C ARG A 154 -19.36 -6.55 2.37
N VAL A 155 -20.02 -5.91 1.43
CA VAL A 155 -21.18 -6.46 0.72
C VAL A 155 -21.04 -6.23 -0.76
N ARG A 156 -21.56 -7.16 -1.57
CA ARG A 156 -21.83 -6.88 -2.99
C ARG A 156 -23.21 -6.26 -3.08
N ALA A 157 -23.28 -5.07 -3.66
CA ALA A 157 -24.51 -4.30 -3.76
C ALA A 157 -24.51 -3.42 -5.01
N ARG A 158 -25.69 -3.01 -5.41
CA ARG A 158 -25.86 -1.88 -6.32
C ARG A 158 -25.84 -0.61 -5.49
N LEU A 159 -24.90 0.27 -5.78
CA LEU A 159 -24.84 1.62 -5.23
C LEU A 159 -25.51 2.57 -6.23
N THR A 160 -26.55 3.26 -5.80
CA THR A 160 -27.28 4.21 -6.63
C THR A 160 -27.16 5.61 -6.06
N LEU A 161 -26.70 6.55 -6.85
CA LEU A 161 -26.75 7.98 -6.54
C LEU A 161 -28.04 8.57 -7.09
N ALA A 162 -28.88 9.09 -6.20
CA ALA A 162 -30.14 9.71 -6.58
C ALA A 162 -30.28 11.13 -6.02
N ARG A 163 -30.97 11.99 -6.74
CA ARG A 163 -31.35 13.34 -6.32
C ARG A 163 -32.81 13.58 -6.63
N ASN A 164 -33.60 13.99 -5.63
CA ASN A 164 -35.04 14.23 -5.78
C ASN A 164 -35.77 13.05 -6.43
N HIS A 165 -35.45 11.81 -5.98
CA HIS A 165 -35.99 10.54 -6.49
C HIS A 165 -35.56 10.19 -7.93
N ASN A 166 -34.74 10.98 -8.59
CA ASN A 166 -34.19 10.64 -9.89
C ASN A 166 -32.81 10.00 -9.71
N GLU A 167 -32.63 8.84 -10.32
CA GLU A 167 -31.33 8.18 -10.39
C GLU A 167 -30.41 8.99 -11.30
N LEU A 168 -29.23 9.31 -10.80
CA LEU A 168 -28.19 10.03 -11.53
C LEU A 168 -27.11 9.07 -12.03
N TRP A 169 -26.83 8.03 -11.26
CA TRP A 169 -25.78 7.06 -11.53
C TRP A 169 -25.98 5.81 -10.69
N HIS A 170 -25.51 4.67 -11.15
CA HIS A 170 -25.38 3.46 -10.35
C HIS A 170 -24.13 2.67 -10.72
N GLU A 171 -23.65 1.86 -9.76
CA GLU A 171 -22.54 0.93 -9.93
C GLU A 171 -22.80 -0.34 -9.13
N ASP A 172 -22.54 -1.48 -9.76
CA ASP A 172 -22.60 -2.79 -9.11
C ASP A 172 -21.20 -3.21 -8.65
N GLY A 173 -21.03 -3.56 -7.40
CA GLY A 173 -19.72 -3.99 -6.91
C GLY A 173 -19.62 -4.13 -5.41
N GLU A 174 -18.37 -4.24 -4.93
CA GLU A 174 -18.10 -4.31 -3.50
C GLU A 174 -18.21 -2.92 -2.85
N VAL A 175 -19.04 -2.85 -1.81
CA VAL A 175 -19.15 -1.71 -0.89
C VAL A 175 -18.59 -2.11 0.47
N LEU A 176 -17.69 -1.31 1.01
CA LEU A 176 -17.12 -1.45 2.35
C LEU A 176 -17.67 -0.37 3.25
N PHE A 177 -18.36 -0.76 4.30
CA PHE A 177 -18.81 0.18 5.33
C PHE A 177 -17.67 0.61 6.24
N ARG A 178 -17.66 1.92 6.57
CA ARG A 178 -16.70 2.54 7.48
C ARG A 178 -17.45 3.37 8.52
N THR A 179 -16.83 3.62 9.66
CA THR A 179 -17.42 4.44 10.73
C THR A 179 -17.90 5.82 10.28
N PHE A 180 -17.37 6.33 9.18
CA PHE A 180 -17.66 7.67 8.65
C PHE A 180 -18.44 7.67 7.33
N GLY A 181 -18.67 6.50 6.71
CA GLY A 181 -19.29 6.42 5.40
C GLY A 181 -19.08 5.10 4.69
N ILE A 182 -18.90 5.15 3.40
CA ILE A 182 -18.72 3.98 2.52
C ILE A 182 -17.45 4.12 1.69
N SER A 183 -16.87 2.98 1.34
CA SER A 183 -15.68 2.79 0.51
C SER A 183 -15.86 1.52 -0.32
N GLY A 184 -14.85 1.08 -1.01
CA GLY A 184 -14.90 -0.12 -1.85
C GLY A 184 -14.94 0.22 -3.33
N VAL A 185 -14.88 -0.81 -4.17
CA VAL A 185 -14.72 -0.63 -5.61
C VAL A 185 -15.89 0.12 -6.22
N ALA A 186 -17.12 -0.20 -5.82
CA ALA A 186 -18.32 0.49 -6.31
C ALA A 186 -18.38 1.99 -5.94
N VAL A 187 -17.61 2.42 -4.94
CA VAL A 187 -17.55 3.83 -4.51
C VAL A 187 -16.46 4.60 -5.25
N PHE A 188 -15.47 3.90 -5.79
CA PHE A 188 -14.30 4.50 -6.45
C PHE A 188 -14.47 4.68 -7.96
N ASN A 189 -15.42 3.98 -8.58
CA ASN A 189 -15.76 4.09 -10.00
C ASN A 189 -16.76 5.23 -10.24
#